data_75e5c2b2b197dfa5c9b81638dd429076
#
_entry.id   75e5c2b2b197dfa5c9b81638dd429076
#
_cell.length_a   1.000
_cell.length_b   1.000
_cell.length_c   1.000
_cell.angle_alpha   90.00
_cell.angle_beta   90.00
_cell.angle_gamma   90.00
#
_symmetry.space_group_name_H-M   'P 1'
#
loop_
_entity.id
_entity.type
_entity.pdbx_description
1 polymer ?
#
loop_
_entity_poly.entity_id
_entity_poly.type
_entity_poly.pdbx_seq_one_letter_code
_entity_poly.pdbx_strand_id
1 'polypeptide(L)'
;MKILVAILLALAYCSVAPVAQAGSAGAGLMQAQKEAEAKGFRLEGNREEIIAKAKKEGGLRALLGFDKPTIVALRDGFRKKYPFINPHFEEHGNPAESQRYLLELQAGRTSDWDIVNVLNEGQYEYASYTEKIDLRAMAEQGVLQIPPKMINPESRNVIALSSTVDAVAYNKKLLPPDLVPKTWDDFLKPAHSGRKLLVDIRPNSIAGLVPAMGLEWVESYARKLAAQQPVWVRGHTRYLNAMAAGEYRLFFGTYYHGVMRMKNRGAQDLEVLIIEPVPVRLTETHTIVKGARRPNTAMLFLEYVASAEGQKIMWDVEPFKSSIYSPGSKTEELARGKKISLGDWEHAMKQPVYMEKLTAAFGFPREEKK
;
A
#
# COMPACT_ATOMS: atom_id res chain seq x y z
N MET A 1 4.74 61.73 53.49
CA MET A 1 3.48 61.05 53.82
C MET A 1 2.64 61.03 52.54
N LYS A 2 2.79 59.96 51.73
CA LYS A 2 2.04 59.79 50.49
C LYS A 2 1.39 58.40 50.55
N ILE A 3 0.07 58.41 50.58
CA ILE A 3 -0.78 57.22 50.64
C ILE A 3 -0.97 56.70 49.22
N LEU A 4 -0.55 55.46 48.94
CA LEU A 4 -0.79 54.79 47.67
C LEU A 4 -2.08 53.97 47.80
N VAL A 5 -3.08 54.29 47.00
CA VAL A 5 -4.32 53.50 46.86
C VAL A 5 -4.10 52.48 45.74
N ALA A 6 -4.13 51.20 46.08
CA ALA A 6 -4.09 50.10 45.09
C ALA A 6 -5.53 49.72 44.69
N ILE A 7 -5.86 49.89 43.41
CA ILE A 7 -7.13 49.42 42.84
C ILE A 7 -6.92 48.00 42.32
N LEU A 8 -7.59 47.02 42.91
CA LEU A 8 -7.69 45.64 42.40
C LEU A 8 -8.76 45.60 41.32
N LEU A 9 -8.33 45.40 40.04
CA LEU A 9 -9.20 45.00 38.95
C LEU A 9 -9.32 43.45 38.96
N ALA A 10 -10.48 42.93 39.34
CA ALA A 10 -10.85 41.52 39.17
C ALA A 10 -11.29 41.29 37.71
N LEU A 11 -10.43 40.63 36.92
CA LEU A 11 -10.81 40.09 35.59
C LEU A 11 -11.59 38.80 35.78
N ALA A 12 -12.90 38.85 35.55
CA ALA A 12 -13.74 37.66 35.44
C ALA A 12 -13.45 37.00 34.06
N TYR A 13 -12.70 35.90 34.07
CA TYR A 13 -12.60 35.00 32.94
C TYR A 13 -13.89 34.19 32.82
N CYS A 14 -14.78 34.59 31.93
CA CYS A 14 -15.85 33.71 31.43
C CYS A 14 -15.24 32.62 30.58
N SER A 15 -15.06 31.42 31.13
CA SER A 15 -14.77 30.22 30.35
C SER A 15 -16.03 29.80 29.58
N VAL A 16 -16.07 30.18 28.31
CA VAL A 16 -17.06 29.63 27.37
C VAL A 16 -16.58 28.23 27.01
N ALA A 17 -17.24 27.24 27.58
CA ALA A 17 -16.99 25.82 27.25
C ALA A 17 -17.42 25.53 25.80
N PRO A 18 -16.68 24.66 25.07
CA PRO A 18 -17.02 24.30 23.71
C PRO A 18 -18.15 23.26 23.67
N VAL A 19 -19.39 23.68 23.88
CA VAL A 19 -20.59 22.79 23.78
C VAL A 19 -21.04 22.61 22.31
N ALA A 20 -20.62 23.48 21.39
CA ALA A 20 -21.08 23.45 20.01
C ALA A 20 -20.42 22.38 19.12
N GLN A 21 -19.25 21.83 19.49
CA GLN A 21 -18.56 20.84 18.66
C GLN A 21 -19.03 19.40 18.86
N ALA A 22 -19.54 19.02 20.02
CA ALA A 22 -20.03 17.68 20.29
C ALA A 22 -21.37 17.36 19.60
N GLY A 23 -22.22 18.36 19.37
CA GLY A 23 -23.51 18.18 18.69
C GLY A 23 -23.40 17.96 17.17
N SER A 24 -22.44 18.60 16.53
CA SER A 24 -22.20 18.46 15.09
C SER A 24 -21.55 17.14 14.71
N ALA A 25 -20.63 16.62 15.53
CA ALA A 25 -19.98 15.33 15.32
C ALA A 25 -20.97 14.16 15.44
N GLY A 26 -21.91 14.21 16.40
CA GLY A 26 -22.95 13.20 16.52
C GLY A 26 -23.95 13.18 15.36
N ALA A 27 -24.33 14.37 14.83
CA ALA A 27 -25.21 14.47 13.67
C ALA A 27 -24.53 13.94 12.39
N GLY A 28 -23.24 14.22 12.19
CA GLY A 28 -22.47 13.70 11.06
C GLY A 28 -22.35 12.18 11.07
N LEU A 29 -22.11 11.59 12.22
CA LEU A 29 -22.03 10.14 12.40
C LEU A 29 -23.38 9.46 12.12
N MET A 30 -24.47 10.00 12.66
CA MET A 30 -25.83 9.48 12.40
C MET A 30 -26.19 9.54 10.91
N GLN A 31 -25.81 10.61 10.22
CA GLN A 31 -26.03 10.72 8.77
C GLN A 31 -25.19 9.68 8.01
N ALA A 32 -23.91 9.53 8.35
CA ALA A 32 -23.04 8.52 7.76
C ALA A 32 -23.55 7.09 7.98
N GLN A 33 -24.11 6.79 9.15
CA GLN A 33 -24.75 5.49 9.43
C GLN A 33 -25.95 5.21 8.52
N LYS A 34 -26.85 6.19 8.35
CA LYS A 34 -28.00 6.06 7.43
C LYS A 34 -27.54 5.85 5.97
N GLU A 35 -26.52 6.59 5.54
CA GLU A 35 -25.98 6.45 4.18
C GLU A 35 -25.29 5.10 3.96
N ALA A 36 -24.56 4.60 4.96
CA ALA A 36 -23.97 3.28 4.92
C ALA A 36 -25.04 2.19 4.84
N GLU A 37 -26.07 2.27 5.69
CA GLU A 37 -27.19 1.33 5.70
C GLU A 37 -27.96 1.32 4.39
N ALA A 38 -28.25 2.49 3.80
CA ALA A 38 -28.89 2.63 2.50
C ALA A 38 -28.11 1.94 1.36
N LYS A 39 -26.77 1.80 1.52
CA LYS A 39 -25.86 1.10 0.59
C LYS A 39 -25.63 -0.37 0.99
N GLY A 40 -26.31 -0.86 2.03
CA GLY A 40 -26.15 -2.22 2.54
C GLY A 40 -24.88 -2.45 3.35
N PHE A 41 -24.25 -1.39 3.86
CA PHE A 41 -23.11 -1.47 4.77
C PHE A 41 -23.55 -1.23 6.20
N ARG A 42 -22.86 -1.88 7.16
CA ARG A 42 -22.95 -1.48 8.56
C ARG A 42 -21.80 -0.53 8.91
N LEU A 43 -22.04 0.38 9.83
CA LEU A 43 -21.09 1.31 10.37
C LEU A 43 -21.16 1.28 11.89
N GLU A 44 -20.08 0.87 12.55
CA GLU A 44 -19.96 0.95 14.01
C GLU A 44 -19.69 2.41 14.38
N GLY A 45 -20.48 2.94 15.30
CA GLY A 45 -20.43 4.36 15.66
C GLY A 45 -19.50 4.69 16.83
N ASN A 46 -18.99 3.67 17.53
CA ASN A 46 -18.23 3.87 18.75
C ASN A 46 -17.03 2.92 18.83
N ARG A 47 -15.83 3.51 18.94
CA ARG A 47 -14.57 2.74 19.01
C ARG A 47 -14.48 1.90 20.29
N GLU A 48 -14.98 2.38 21.40
CA GLU A 48 -14.95 1.64 22.67
C GLU A 48 -15.84 0.38 22.60
N GLU A 49 -16.94 0.44 21.88
CA GLU A 49 -17.77 -0.73 21.60
C GLU A 49 -17.05 -1.74 20.71
N ILE A 50 -16.31 -1.28 19.70
CA ILE A 50 -15.47 -2.16 18.87
C ILE A 50 -14.46 -2.89 19.75
N ILE A 51 -13.76 -2.17 20.65
CA ILE A 51 -12.81 -2.76 21.60
C ILE A 51 -13.49 -3.77 22.52
N ALA A 52 -14.65 -3.44 23.06
CA ALA A 52 -15.41 -4.33 23.94
C ALA A 52 -15.86 -5.62 23.23
N LYS A 53 -16.30 -5.50 21.97
CA LYS A 53 -16.67 -6.65 21.12
C LYS A 53 -15.43 -7.48 20.76
N ALA A 54 -14.31 -6.85 20.38
CA ALA A 54 -13.05 -7.50 20.09
C ALA A 54 -12.49 -8.27 21.30
N LYS A 55 -12.67 -7.74 22.51
CA LYS A 55 -12.30 -8.42 23.74
C LYS A 55 -13.09 -9.73 23.95
N LYS A 56 -14.36 -9.76 23.55
CA LYS A 56 -15.17 -10.99 23.57
C LYS A 56 -14.78 -11.98 22.48
N GLU A 57 -14.36 -11.47 21.30
CA GLU A 57 -13.87 -12.28 20.19
C GLU A 57 -12.56 -13.01 20.52
N GLY A 58 -11.67 -12.39 21.29
CA GLY A 58 -10.49 -12.99 21.92
C GLY A 58 -9.38 -13.47 20.99
N GLY A 59 -9.56 -13.41 19.68
CA GLY A 59 -8.60 -13.91 18.68
C GLY A 59 -8.66 -13.12 17.38
N LEU A 60 -7.78 -13.50 16.43
CA LEU A 60 -7.80 -13.00 15.04
C LEU A 60 -7.08 -14.00 14.14
N ARG A 61 -7.63 -14.31 12.97
CA ARG A 61 -6.95 -15.10 11.95
C ARG A 61 -6.85 -14.29 10.66
N ALA A 62 -5.62 -14.11 10.15
CA ALA A 62 -5.39 -13.30 8.97
C ALA A 62 -4.41 -13.93 7.98
N LEU A 63 -4.76 -13.86 6.71
CA LEU A 63 -3.88 -14.13 5.56
C LEU A 63 -3.33 -12.79 5.08
N LEU A 64 -2.03 -12.56 5.27
CA LEU A 64 -1.40 -11.27 5.06
C LEU A 64 -0.40 -11.30 3.90
N GLY A 65 -0.38 -10.25 3.08
CA GLY A 65 0.53 -10.11 1.94
C GLY A 65 1.94 -9.66 2.31
N PHE A 66 2.26 -9.58 3.60
CA PHE A 66 3.58 -9.19 4.08
C PHE A 66 4.55 -10.39 4.14
N ASP A 67 5.85 -10.11 4.04
CA ASP A 67 6.88 -11.11 4.29
C ASP A 67 6.83 -11.59 5.77
N LYS A 68 7.18 -12.85 6.00
CA LYS A 68 7.12 -13.49 7.32
C LYS A 68 7.74 -12.68 8.47
N PRO A 69 8.92 -12.03 8.33
CA PRO A 69 9.47 -11.18 9.41
C PRO A 69 8.54 -10.01 9.77
N THR A 70 7.93 -9.36 8.78
CA THR A 70 6.97 -8.27 8.99
C THR A 70 5.71 -8.77 9.70
N ILE A 71 5.18 -9.94 9.29
CA ILE A 71 4.03 -10.58 9.93
C ILE A 71 4.30 -10.84 11.42
N VAL A 72 5.48 -11.39 11.74
CA VAL A 72 5.87 -11.68 13.12
C VAL A 72 5.95 -10.38 13.94
N ALA A 73 6.59 -9.35 13.41
CA ALA A 73 6.74 -8.08 14.12
C ALA A 73 5.39 -7.37 14.34
N LEU A 74 4.51 -7.35 13.32
CA LEU A 74 3.16 -6.80 13.43
C LEU A 74 2.29 -7.58 14.42
N ARG A 75 2.38 -8.92 14.42
CA ARG A 75 1.68 -9.78 15.37
C ARG A 75 2.07 -9.48 16.81
N ASP A 76 3.37 -9.40 17.06
CA ASP A 76 3.92 -9.22 18.40
C ASP A 76 3.61 -7.80 18.93
N GLY A 77 3.70 -6.77 18.07
CA GLY A 77 3.29 -5.40 18.40
C GLY A 77 1.77 -5.30 18.66
N PHE A 78 0.95 -5.92 17.82
CA PHE A 78 -0.50 -5.94 18.01
C PHE A 78 -0.91 -6.64 19.32
N ARG A 79 -0.30 -7.78 19.61
CA ARG A 79 -0.50 -8.51 20.87
C ARG A 79 -0.07 -7.68 22.10
N LYS A 80 1.03 -6.93 21.99
CA LYS A 80 1.46 -6.01 23.05
C LYS A 80 0.43 -4.92 23.32
N LYS A 81 -0.18 -4.36 22.27
CA LYS A 81 -1.19 -3.31 22.36
C LYS A 81 -2.55 -3.84 22.85
N TYR A 82 -2.93 -5.05 22.43
CA TYR A 82 -4.18 -5.70 22.76
C TYR A 82 -3.92 -7.10 23.37
N PRO A 83 -3.48 -7.20 24.63
CA PRO A 83 -3.04 -8.47 25.22
C PRO A 83 -4.15 -9.51 25.41
N PHE A 84 -5.40 -9.10 25.29
CA PHE A 84 -6.58 -9.97 25.32
C PHE A 84 -6.88 -10.65 23.98
N ILE A 85 -6.13 -10.34 22.91
CA ILE A 85 -6.28 -10.94 21.59
C ILE A 85 -5.16 -11.97 21.36
N ASN A 86 -5.54 -13.16 20.87
CA ASN A 86 -4.60 -14.18 20.43
C ASN A 86 -4.55 -14.22 18.88
N PRO A 87 -3.62 -13.51 18.23
CA PRO A 87 -3.55 -13.44 16.77
C PRO A 87 -2.81 -14.61 16.15
N HIS A 88 -3.37 -15.16 15.08
CA HIS A 88 -2.76 -16.17 14.20
C HIS A 88 -2.70 -15.63 12.78
N PHE A 89 -1.47 -15.45 12.26
CA PHE A 89 -1.26 -14.84 10.95
C PHE A 89 -0.42 -15.77 10.08
N GLU A 90 -0.79 -15.86 8.80
CA GLU A 90 -0.04 -16.59 7.78
C GLU A 90 0.29 -15.69 6.60
N GLU A 91 1.41 -15.97 5.94
CA GLU A 91 1.82 -15.29 4.71
C GLU A 91 0.93 -15.74 3.55
N HIS A 92 0.45 -14.78 2.77
CA HIS A 92 -0.44 -14.99 1.63
C HIS A 92 -0.18 -13.92 0.57
N GLY A 93 0.96 -13.99 -0.06
CA GLY A 93 1.45 -12.94 -0.96
C GLY A 93 1.59 -13.36 -2.42
N ASN A 94 1.28 -14.63 -2.76
CA ASN A 94 1.47 -15.09 -4.12
C ASN A 94 0.13 -15.20 -4.88
N PRO A 95 0.08 -14.84 -6.17
CA PRO A 95 -1.15 -14.85 -6.97
C PRO A 95 -1.86 -16.21 -7.02
N ALA A 96 -1.11 -17.32 -7.03
CA ALA A 96 -1.70 -18.66 -7.10
C ALA A 96 -2.44 -19.02 -5.80
N GLU A 97 -1.93 -18.59 -4.64
CA GLU A 97 -2.62 -18.77 -3.35
C GLU A 97 -3.89 -17.94 -3.29
N SER A 98 -3.83 -16.68 -3.71
CA SER A 98 -5.01 -15.82 -3.75
C SER A 98 -6.08 -16.38 -4.68
N GLN A 99 -5.71 -16.88 -5.85
CA GLN A 99 -6.64 -17.51 -6.77
C GLN A 99 -7.26 -18.78 -6.18
N ARG A 100 -6.46 -19.65 -5.54
CA ARG A 100 -6.95 -20.85 -4.86
C ARG A 100 -7.96 -20.50 -3.77
N TYR A 101 -7.64 -19.50 -2.94
CA TYR A 101 -8.54 -19.08 -1.88
C TYR A 101 -9.85 -18.50 -2.42
N LEU A 102 -9.79 -17.72 -3.51
CA LEU A 102 -10.99 -17.23 -4.18
C LEU A 102 -11.88 -18.38 -4.67
N LEU A 103 -11.31 -19.41 -5.29
CA LEU A 103 -12.04 -20.61 -5.73
C LEU A 103 -12.68 -21.37 -4.54
N GLU A 104 -12.02 -21.41 -3.40
CA GLU A 104 -12.57 -21.99 -2.17
C GLU A 104 -13.81 -21.20 -1.69
N LEU A 105 -13.74 -19.86 -1.72
CA LEU A 105 -14.88 -18.98 -1.39
C LEU A 105 -16.03 -19.16 -2.39
N GLN A 106 -15.74 -19.25 -3.68
CA GLN A 106 -16.74 -19.48 -4.74
C GLN A 106 -17.42 -20.85 -4.58
N ALA A 107 -16.71 -21.85 -4.12
CA ALA A 107 -17.24 -23.16 -3.81
C ALA A 107 -18.06 -23.21 -2.50
N GLY A 108 -18.30 -22.06 -1.84
CA GLY A 108 -19.05 -21.97 -0.59
C GLY A 108 -18.32 -22.56 0.63
N ARG A 109 -17.00 -22.80 0.54
CA ARG A 109 -16.20 -23.23 1.67
C ARG A 109 -16.03 -22.07 2.63
N THR A 110 -16.58 -22.20 3.83
CA THR A 110 -16.34 -21.22 4.90
C THR A 110 -14.92 -21.36 5.38
N SER A 111 -14.16 -20.28 5.30
CA SER A 111 -12.84 -20.23 5.91
C SER A 111 -12.93 -19.72 7.36
N ASP A 112 -11.98 -20.10 8.20
CA ASP A 112 -11.85 -19.56 9.56
C ASP A 112 -10.99 -18.27 9.58
N TRP A 113 -10.75 -17.67 8.41
CA TRP A 113 -10.01 -16.42 8.28
C TRP A 113 -10.92 -15.21 8.42
N ASP A 114 -10.45 -14.19 9.13
CA ASP A 114 -11.16 -12.94 9.35
C ASP A 114 -10.71 -11.86 8.36
N ILE A 115 -9.40 -11.88 8.03
CA ILE A 115 -8.78 -10.94 7.07
C ILE A 115 -8.08 -11.75 5.99
N VAL A 116 -8.16 -11.25 4.77
CA VAL A 116 -7.42 -11.79 3.63
C VAL A 116 -6.73 -10.68 2.83
N ASN A 117 -5.54 -10.99 2.33
CA ASN A 117 -4.89 -10.17 1.29
C ASN A 117 -5.61 -10.39 -0.04
N VAL A 118 -6.06 -9.30 -0.66
CA VAL A 118 -6.65 -9.29 -2.00
C VAL A 118 -5.69 -8.57 -2.94
N LEU A 119 -5.25 -9.26 -3.99
CA LEU A 119 -4.40 -8.62 -4.98
C LEU A 119 -5.16 -7.49 -5.68
N ASN A 120 -4.45 -6.41 -6.03
CA ASN A 120 -5.07 -5.24 -6.67
C ASN A 120 -5.84 -5.61 -7.94
N GLU A 121 -5.31 -6.54 -8.74
CA GLU A 121 -5.92 -7.00 -9.97
C GLU A 121 -7.19 -7.84 -9.74
N GLY A 122 -7.31 -8.51 -8.57
CA GLY A 122 -8.42 -9.41 -8.22
C GLY A 122 -9.41 -8.86 -7.22
N GLN A 123 -9.27 -7.60 -6.76
CA GLN A 123 -10.12 -7.08 -5.68
C GLN A 123 -11.62 -7.10 -6.00
N TYR A 124 -12.00 -6.96 -7.27
CA TYR A 124 -13.40 -7.01 -7.69
C TYR A 124 -14.00 -8.41 -7.60
N GLU A 125 -13.20 -9.43 -7.86
CA GLU A 125 -13.62 -10.83 -7.74
C GLU A 125 -13.92 -11.19 -6.29
N TYR A 126 -13.27 -10.52 -5.33
CA TYR A 126 -13.51 -10.66 -3.91
C TYR A 126 -14.72 -9.86 -3.40
N ALA A 127 -15.27 -8.92 -4.18
CA ALA A 127 -16.30 -7.99 -3.70
C ALA A 127 -17.52 -8.67 -3.09
N SER A 128 -17.95 -9.85 -3.60
CA SER A 128 -19.07 -10.63 -3.08
C SER A 128 -18.73 -11.42 -1.80
N TYR A 129 -17.43 -11.53 -1.48
CA TYR A 129 -16.89 -12.31 -0.36
C TYR A 129 -16.29 -11.43 0.74
N THR A 130 -16.52 -10.12 0.69
CA THR A 130 -16.10 -9.18 1.72
C THR A 130 -17.24 -8.86 2.67
N GLU A 131 -16.89 -8.63 3.95
CA GLU A 131 -17.84 -8.15 4.94
C GLU A 131 -18.29 -6.72 4.59
N LYS A 132 -19.58 -6.46 4.67
CA LYS A 132 -20.16 -5.15 4.35
C LYS A 132 -20.03 -4.18 5.54
N ILE A 133 -18.79 -3.81 5.86
CA ILE A 133 -18.45 -2.81 6.87
C ILE A 133 -17.94 -1.56 6.16
N ASP A 134 -18.49 -0.39 6.46
CA ASP A 134 -18.04 0.87 5.90
C ASP A 134 -16.82 1.41 6.66
N LEU A 135 -15.64 0.78 6.44
CA LEU A 135 -14.38 1.22 7.04
C LEU A 135 -14.05 2.66 6.66
N ARG A 136 -14.40 3.07 5.43
CA ARG A 136 -14.12 4.41 4.94
C ARG A 136 -14.90 5.47 5.71
N ALA A 137 -16.21 5.30 5.87
CA ALA A 137 -17.01 6.24 6.64
C ALA A 137 -16.57 6.25 8.11
N MET A 138 -16.24 5.09 8.70
CA MET A 138 -15.71 5.02 10.06
C MET A 138 -14.40 5.81 10.21
N ALA A 139 -13.54 5.76 9.20
CA ALA A 139 -12.30 6.54 9.18
C ALA A 139 -12.57 8.05 9.00
N GLU A 140 -13.48 8.42 8.10
CA GLU A 140 -13.88 9.82 7.85
C GLU A 140 -14.58 10.45 9.06
N GLN A 141 -15.31 9.65 9.84
CA GLN A 141 -15.97 10.10 11.08
C GLN A 141 -15.07 9.98 12.33
N GLY A 142 -13.82 9.52 12.18
CA GLY A 142 -12.85 9.40 13.29
C GLY A 142 -13.15 8.24 14.27
N VAL A 143 -14.04 7.32 13.91
CA VAL A 143 -14.31 6.10 14.70
C VAL A 143 -13.10 5.16 14.65
N LEU A 144 -12.49 5.02 13.47
CA LEU A 144 -11.21 4.34 13.28
C LEU A 144 -10.13 5.35 12.90
N GLN A 145 -8.94 5.20 13.47
CA GLN A 145 -7.78 6.07 13.22
C GLN A 145 -7.01 5.56 12.00
N ILE A 146 -7.68 5.48 10.86
CA ILE A 146 -7.12 5.07 9.56
C ILE A 146 -7.14 6.29 8.64
N PRO A 147 -6.04 6.62 7.93
CA PRO A 147 -6.09 7.63 6.88
C PRO A 147 -7.12 7.23 5.80
N PRO A 148 -8.19 8.00 5.54
CA PRO A 148 -9.27 7.60 4.62
C PRO A 148 -8.78 7.27 3.21
N LYS A 149 -7.69 7.88 2.76
CA LYS A 149 -7.06 7.61 1.45
C LYS A 149 -6.48 6.20 1.32
N MET A 150 -6.21 5.51 2.43
CA MET A 150 -5.82 4.10 2.41
C MET A 150 -6.98 3.17 2.05
N ILE A 151 -8.23 3.63 2.15
CA ILE A 151 -9.42 2.81 1.93
C ILE A 151 -10.02 3.10 0.56
N ASN A 152 -10.31 2.04 -0.18
CA ASN A 152 -10.91 2.14 -1.51
C ASN A 152 -12.26 2.89 -1.44
N PRO A 153 -12.45 3.96 -2.23
CA PRO A 153 -13.65 4.80 -2.18
C PRO A 153 -14.90 4.11 -2.68
N GLU A 154 -14.80 3.10 -3.55
CA GLU A 154 -15.95 2.38 -4.10
C GLU A 154 -16.37 1.21 -3.22
N SER A 155 -15.43 0.30 -2.93
CA SER A 155 -15.71 -0.87 -2.09
C SER A 155 -15.89 -0.52 -0.62
N ARG A 156 -15.33 0.61 -0.15
CA ARG A 156 -15.40 1.16 1.20
C ARG A 156 -14.84 0.26 2.32
N ASN A 157 -14.42 -0.96 2.00
CA ASN A 157 -13.97 -2.00 2.93
C ASN A 157 -12.66 -2.70 2.53
N VAL A 158 -12.06 -2.32 1.41
CA VAL A 158 -10.71 -2.75 1.03
C VAL A 158 -9.72 -1.65 1.40
N ILE A 159 -8.64 -2.02 2.10
CA ILE A 159 -7.61 -1.09 2.58
C ILE A 159 -6.23 -1.45 1.99
N ALA A 160 -5.50 -0.45 1.49
CA ALA A 160 -4.10 -0.58 1.09
C ALA A 160 -3.20 -0.16 2.25
N LEU A 161 -2.55 -1.11 2.88
CA LEU A 161 -1.76 -0.89 4.09
C LEU A 161 -0.32 -0.42 3.79
N SER A 162 0.12 -0.51 2.54
CA SER A 162 1.44 -0.03 2.14
C SER A 162 1.46 0.60 0.75
N SER A 163 2.62 1.11 0.37
CA SER A 163 2.91 1.58 -0.98
C SER A 163 4.24 1.02 -1.45
N THR A 164 4.34 0.73 -2.73
CA THR A 164 5.60 0.34 -3.37
C THR A 164 6.09 1.49 -4.22
N VAL A 165 7.36 1.86 -4.03
CA VAL A 165 8.07 2.81 -4.88
C VAL A 165 8.84 2.03 -5.93
N ASP A 166 8.48 2.22 -7.20
CA ASP A 166 9.25 1.67 -8.30
C ASP A 166 10.50 2.53 -8.51
N ALA A 167 11.60 1.87 -8.76
CA ALA A 167 12.92 2.48 -8.84
C ALA A 167 13.78 1.80 -9.91
N VAL A 168 14.97 2.28 -10.10
CA VAL A 168 15.97 1.68 -10.97
C VAL A 168 17.13 1.16 -10.13
N ALA A 169 17.61 -0.04 -10.40
CA ALA A 169 18.84 -0.55 -9.80
C ALA A 169 20.00 -0.52 -10.78
N TYR A 170 21.20 -0.20 -10.31
CA TYR A 170 22.42 -0.37 -11.09
C TYR A 170 23.57 -0.89 -10.24
N ASN A 171 24.51 -1.57 -10.88
CA ASN A 171 25.77 -1.97 -10.26
C ASN A 171 26.83 -0.91 -10.59
N LYS A 172 27.31 -0.18 -9.57
CA LYS A 172 28.25 0.95 -9.76
C LYS A 172 29.64 0.54 -10.25
N LYS A 173 30.02 -0.74 -10.12
CA LYS A 173 31.26 -1.26 -10.70
C LYS A 173 31.17 -1.50 -12.19
N LEU A 174 29.95 -1.78 -12.70
CA LEU A 174 29.71 -2.16 -14.09
C LEU A 174 29.15 -1.02 -14.95
N LEU A 175 28.50 -0.03 -14.33
CA LEU A 175 27.92 1.10 -15.02
C LEU A 175 28.74 2.36 -14.75
N PRO A 176 29.42 2.92 -15.77
CA PRO A 176 30.15 4.18 -15.63
C PRO A 176 29.24 5.32 -15.18
N PRO A 177 29.74 6.28 -14.38
CA PRO A 177 28.93 7.38 -13.82
C PRO A 177 28.21 8.25 -14.86
N ASP A 178 28.84 8.45 -16.04
CA ASP A 178 28.30 9.22 -17.17
C ASP A 178 27.15 8.48 -17.89
N LEU A 179 27.04 7.16 -17.70
CA LEU A 179 25.98 6.32 -18.25
C LEU A 179 24.82 6.06 -17.26
N VAL A 180 24.93 6.55 -16.03
CA VAL A 180 23.84 6.39 -15.04
C VAL A 180 22.64 7.23 -15.48
N PRO A 181 21.44 6.61 -15.71
CA PRO A 181 20.24 7.34 -16.14
C PRO A 181 19.81 8.39 -15.12
N LYS A 182 19.40 9.57 -15.59
CA LYS A 182 18.86 10.66 -14.77
C LYS A 182 17.39 10.94 -15.06
N THR A 183 16.94 10.53 -16.25
CA THR A 183 15.56 10.66 -16.73
C THR A 183 15.10 9.33 -17.31
N TRP A 184 13.78 9.17 -17.47
CA TRP A 184 13.24 7.99 -18.14
C TRP A 184 13.71 7.87 -19.60
N ASP A 185 13.90 8.99 -20.30
CA ASP A 185 14.39 8.97 -21.68
C ASP A 185 15.84 8.51 -21.82
N ASP A 186 16.65 8.58 -20.76
CA ASP A 186 18.04 8.12 -20.81
C ASP A 186 18.15 6.61 -21.11
N PHE A 187 17.13 5.81 -20.73
CA PHE A 187 17.10 4.38 -21.06
C PHE A 187 16.98 4.09 -22.55
N LEU A 188 16.53 5.08 -23.33
CA LEU A 188 16.40 4.97 -24.78
C LEU A 188 17.69 5.32 -25.54
N LYS A 189 18.76 5.70 -24.82
CA LYS A 189 20.05 6.01 -25.43
C LYS A 189 20.74 4.73 -25.94
N PRO A 190 21.48 4.80 -27.09
CA PRO A 190 22.19 3.64 -27.64
C PRO A 190 23.15 2.93 -26.67
N ALA A 191 23.66 3.67 -25.68
CA ALA A 191 24.53 3.10 -24.63
C ALA A 191 23.85 1.98 -23.84
N HIS A 192 22.52 1.96 -23.73
CA HIS A 192 21.74 0.96 -23.00
C HIS A 192 21.11 -0.11 -23.92
N SER A 193 21.28 -0.01 -25.24
CA SER A 193 20.78 -0.96 -26.22
C SER A 193 21.60 -2.26 -26.27
N GLY A 194 21.01 -3.34 -26.79
CA GLY A 194 21.70 -4.60 -27.11
C GLY A 194 21.98 -5.43 -25.83
N ARG A 195 20.94 -5.80 -25.05
CA ARG A 195 21.02 -6.67 -23.87
C ARG A 195 21.81 -6.10 -22.68
N LYS A 196 21.91 -4.79 -22.59
CA LYS A 196 22.61 -4.09 -21.50
C LYS A 196 21.72 -3.64 -20.36
N LEU A 197 20.41 -3.89 -20.48
CA LEU A 197 19.33 -3.44 -19.61
C LEU A 197 18.43 -4.62 -19.27
N LEU A 198 18.13 -4.82 -17.99
CA LEU A 198 17.09 -5.75 -17.55
C LEU A 198 15.75 -5.03 -17.53
N VAL A 199 14.69 -5.68 -18.03
CA VAL A 199 13.30 -5.21 -17.97
C VAL A 199 12.40 -6.38 -17.59
N ASP A 200 11.53 -6.22 -16.58
CA ASP A 200 10.55 -7.26 -16.24
C ASP A 200 9.50 -7.38 -17.36
N ILE A 201 9.21 -8.59 -17.81
CA ILE A 201 8.19 -8.89 -18.83
C ILE A 201 6.79 -8.44 -18.39
N ARG A 202 6.57 -8.35 -17.07
CA ARG A 202 5.34 -7.80 -16.52
C ARG A 202 5.47 -6.28 -16.44
N PRO A 203 4.67 -5.52 -17.17
CA PRO A 203 4.86 -4.07 -17.30
C PRO A 203 4.41 -3.25 -16.08
N ASN A 204 4.42 -3.84 -14.86
CA ASN A 204 3.95 -3.17 -13.64
C ASN A 204 4.64 -1.83 -13.37
N SER A 205 5.98 -1.81 -13.46
CA SER A 205 6.74 -0.60 -13.15
C SER A 205 6.56 0.49 -14.20
N ILE A 206 6.47 0.12 -15.49
CA ILE A 206 6.19 1.09 -16.55
C ILE A 206 4.75 1.59 -16.47
N ALA A 207 3.78 0.73 -16.12
CA ALA A 207 2.39 1.11 -15.85
C ALA A 207 2.28 2.15 -14.72
N GLY A 208 3.20 2.09 -13.77
CA GLY A 208 3.31 3.09 -12.70
C GLY A 208 3.60 4.52 -13.19
N LEU A 209 4.01 4.72 -14.44
CA LEU A 209 4.18 6.04 -15.05
C LEU A 209 2.88 6.63 -15.61
N VAL A 210 1.85 5.80 -15.84
CA VAL A 210 0.59 6.22 -16.47
C VAL A 210 -0.10 7.38 -15.74
N PRO A 211 -0.17 7.41 -14.40
CA PRO A 211 -0.81 8.51 -13.68
C PRO A 211 -0.24 9.89 -13.99
N ALA A 212 1.07 9.99 -14.20
CA ALA A 212 1.73 11.26 -14.45
C ALA A 212 1.96 11.59 -15.92
N MET A 213 2.09 10.57 -16.77
CA MET A 213 2.51 10.73 -18.17
C MET A 213 1.39 10.45 -19.18
N GLY A 214 0.31 9.80 -18.75
CA GLY A 214 -0.76 9.33 -19.63
C GLY A 214 -0.42 8.01 -20.35
N LEU A 215 -1.47 7.23 -20.64
CA LEU A 215 -1.32 5.89 -21.20
C LEU A 215 -0.68 5.88 -22.59
N GLU A 216 -1.06 6.79 -23.48
CA GLU A 216 -0.51 6.88 -24.83
C GLU A 216 1.00 7.12 -24.84
N TRP A 217 1.46 8.03 -23.98
CA TRP A 217 2.89 8.29 -23.84
C TRP A 217 3.61 7.03 -23.35
N VAL A 218 3.07 6.36 -22.32
CA VAL A 218 3.67 5.16 -21.75
C VAL A 218 3.69 3.99 -22.74
N GLU A 219 2.64 3.81 -23.55
CA GLU A 219 2.62 2.82 -24.64
C GLU A 219 3.71 3.11 -25.71
N SER A 220 3.85 4.39 -26.10
CA SER A 220 4.89 4.80 -27.05
C SER A 220 6.28 4.55 -26.46
N TYR A 221 6.47 4.90 -25.20
CA TYR A 221 7.72 4.67 -24.47
C TYR A 221 8.03 3.17 -24.33
N ALA A 222 7.03 2.33 -24.03
CA ALA A 222 7.17 0.88 -23.93
C ALA A 222 7.68 0.27 -25.24
N ARG A 223 7.14 0.70 -26.39
CA ARG A 223 7.61 0.27 -27.73
C ARG A 223 9.08 0.66 -27.98
N LYS A 224 9.46 1.90 -27.61
CA LYS A 224 10.86 2.37 -27.73
C LYS A 224 11.80 1.59 -26.81
N LEU A 225 11.36 1.29 -25.58
CA LEU A 225 12.13 0.51 -24.63
C LEU A 225 12.34 -0.93 -25.12
N ALA A 226 11.32 -1.55 -25.70
CA ALA A 226 11.43 -2.87 -26.30
C ALA A 226 12.41 -2.88 -27.50
N ALA A 227 12.42 -1.80 -28.30
CA ALA A 227 13.35 -1.63 -29.42
C ALA A 227 14.82 -1.53 -28.99
N GLN A 228 15.12 -1.24 -27.69
CA GLN A 228 16.46 -1.31 -27.12
C GLN A 228 16.99 -2.74 -26.99
N GLN A 229 16.17 -3.75 -27.28
CA GLN A 229 16.50 -5.18 -27.14
C GLN A 229 17.00 -5.52 -25.71
N PRO A 230 16.20 -5.24 -24.67
CA PRO A 230 16.59 -5.52 -23.31
C PRO A 230 16.69 -7.03 -23.03
N VAL A 231 17.27 -7.39 -21.92
CA VAL A 231 17.14 -8.74 -21.36
C VAL A 231 15.79 -8.80 -20.63
N TRP A 232 14.86 -9.51 -21.20
CA TRP A 232 13.56 -9.74 -20.58
C TRP A 232 13.67 -10.70 -19.40
N VAL A 233 13.18 -10.28 -18.24
CA VAL A 233 13.29 -11.05 -17.01
C VAL A 233 11.92 -11.18 -16.35
N ARG A 234 11.77 -12.16 -15.45
CA ARG A 234 10.56 -12.32 -14.63
C ARG A 234 10.94 -12.41 -13.17
N GLY A 235 10.48 -11.43 -12.40
CA GLY A 235 10.76 -11.31 -10.96
C GLY A 235 11.98 -10.43 -10.68
N HIS A 236 12.07 -9.93 -9.44
CA HIS A 236 13.08 -8.94 -9.06
C HIS A 236 14.22 -9.55 -8.24
N THR A 237 13.92 -10.34 -7.20
CA THR A 237 14.92 -10.84 -6.24
C THR A 237 16.04 -11.63 -6.90
N ARG A 238 15.71 -12.54 -7.84
CA ARG A 238 16.70 -13.33 -8.57
C ARG A 238 17.69 -12.44 -9.32
N TYR A 239 17.18 -11.43 -10.02
CA TYR A 239 18.02 -10.58 -10.87
C TYR A 239 18.77 -9.50 -10.09
N LEU A 240 18.25 -9.07 -8.93
CA LEU A 240 19.02 -8.25 -8.00
C LEU A 240 20.20 -9.04 -7.42
N ASN A 241 20.04 -10.35 -7.12
CA ASN A 241 21.13 -11.23 -6.73
C ASN A 241 22.19 -11.35 -7.86
N ALA A 242 21.76 -11.58 -9.10
CA ALA A 242 22.65 -11.66 -10.25
C ALA A 242 23.38 -10.32 -10.50
N MET A 243 22.71 -9.18 -10.30
CA MET A 243 23.36 -7.86 -10.35
C MET A 243 24.40 -7.68 -9.22
N ALA A 244 24.11 -8.15 -8.01
CA ALA A 244 25.04 -8.13 -6.89
C ALA A 244 26.27 -9.01 -7.17
N ALA A 245 26.09 -10.13 -7.89
CA ALA A 245 27.17 -11.00 -8.36
C ALA A 245 27.95 -10.43 -9.55
N GLY A 246 27.53 -9.28 -10.12
CA GLY A 246 28.24 -8.65 -11.24
C GLY A 246 27.84 -9.15 -12.64
N GLU A 247 26.71 -9.86 -12.78
CA GLU A 247 26.25 -10.37 -14.08
C GLU A 247 25.54 -9.29 -14.93
N TYR A 248 24.87 -8.33 -14.28
CA TYR A 248 24.09 -7.27 -14.94
C TYR A 248 24.36 -5.92 -14.34
N ARG A 249 24.33 -4.88 -15.17
CA ARG A 249 24.70 -3.52 -14.79
C ARG A 249 23.54 -2.58 -14.47
N LEU A 250 22.34 -2.82 -15.05
CA LEU A 250 21.21 -1.89 -14.99
C LEU A 250 19.88 -2.64 -15.05
N PHE A 251 18.93 -2.30 -14.16
CA PHE A 251 17.59 -2.87 -14.10
C PHE A 251 16.55 -1.77 -14.07
N PHE A 252 15.80 -1.64 -15.16
CA PHE A 252 14.65 -0.74 -15.28
C PHE A 252 13.46 -1.26 -14.48
N GLY A 253 12.88 -0.42 -13.62
CA GLY A 253 11.60 -0.73 -13.00
C GLY A 253 11.64 -1.88 -11.98
N THR A 254 12.63 -1.88 -11.10
CA THR A 254 12.62 -2.72 -9.88
C THR A 254 11.96 -1.98 -8.71
N TYR A 255 11.98 -2.57 -7.52
CA TYR A 255 11.39 -1.98 -6.32
C TYR A 255 12.46 -1.39 -5.41
N TYR A 256 12.25 -0.18 -4.91
CA TYR A 256 13.17 0.49 -4.01
C TYR A 256 13.51 -0.39 -2.79
N HIS A 257 12.48 -0.92 -2.11
CA HIS A 257 12.66 -1.80 -0.94
C HIS A 257 13.45 -3.08 -1.28
N GLY A 258 13.30 -3.62 -2.50
CA GLY A 258 14.05 -4.80 -2.94
C GLY A 258 15.55 -4.52 -3.04
N VAL A 259 15.95 -3.40 -3.62
CA VAL A 259 17.35 -2.98 -3.71
C VAL A 259 17.93 -2.70 -2.32
N MET A 260 17.19 -1.98 -1.47
CA MET A 260 17.62 -1.67 -0.11
C MET A 260 17.82 -2.93 0.74
N ARG A 261 16.93 -3.92 0.60
CA ARG A 261 17.08 -5.22 1.24
C ARG A 261 18.39 -5.92 0.82
N MET A 262 18.72 -5.87 -0.46
CA MET A 262 20.00 -6.43 -0.95
C MET A 262 21.22 -5.67 -0.40
N LYS A 263 21.17 -4.35 -0.34
CA LYS A 263 22.22 -3.52 0.26
C LYS A 263 22.41 -3.86 1.74
N ASN A 264 21.34 -4.01 2.51
CA ASN A 264 21.39 -4.40 3.92
C ASN A 264 21.98 -5.81 4.13
N ARG A 265 21.91 -6.68 3.11
CA ARG A 265 22.51 -8.03 3.11
C ARG A 265 23.95 -8.05 2.59
N GLY A 266 24.55 -6.89 2.32
CA GLY A 266 25.95 -6.78 1.94
C GLY A 266 26.22 -6.51 0.45
N ALA A 267 25.20 -6.33 -0.39
CA ALA A 267 25.36 -5.99 -1.81
C ALA A 267 25.76 -4.50 -1.99
N GLN A 268 26.95 -4.12 -1.56
CA GLN A 268 27.41 -2.73 -1.50
C GLN A 268 27.64 -2.09 -2.88
N ASP A 269 27.73 -2.89 -3.94
CA ASP A 269 27.91 -2.41 -5.31
C ASP A 269 26.60 -2.08 -6.02
N LEU A 270 25.45 -2.51 -5.44
CA LEU A 270 24.15 -2.10 -5.93
C LEU A 270 23.80 -0.70 -5.44
N GLU A 271 23.29 0.11 -6.35
CA GLU A 271 22.73 1.42 -6.07
C GLU A 271 21.29 1.50 -6.58
N VAL A 272 20.50 2.40 -5.97
CA VAL A 272 19.12 2.65 -6.33
C VAL A 272 18.97 4.08 -6.83
N LEU A 273 18.25 4.24 -7.95
CA LEU A 273 17.90 5.53 -8.50
C LEU A 273 16.39 5.74 -8.39
N ILE A 274 16.02 6.95 -8.01
CA ILE A 274 14.66 7.45 -8.04
C ILE A 274 14.59 8.51 -9.13
N ILE A 275 13.84 8.20 -10.19
CA ILE A 275 13.70 9.07 -11.37
C ILE A 275 12.29 9.65 -11.38
N GLU A 276 12.19 10.96 -11.63
CA GLU A 276 10.91 11.65 -11.69
C GLU A 276 10.27 11.60 -13.09
N PRO A 277 8.94 11.49 -13.19
CA PRO A 277 8.01 11.29 -12.08
C PRO A 277 8.23 9.93 -11.41
N VAL A 278 8.21 9.91 -10.06
CA VAL A 278 8.46 8.70 -9.27
C VAL A 278 7.21 7.84 -9.24
N PRO A 279 7.23 6.61 -9.78
CA PRO A 279 6.07 5.75 -9.71
C PRO A 279 5.88 5.19 -8.30
N VAL A 280 4.71 5.44 -7.73
CA VAL A 280 4.29 4.92 -6.42
C VAL A 280 2.95 4.24 -6.58
N ARG A 281 2.83 3.00 -6.10
CA ARG A 281 1.61 2.20 -6.19
C ARG A 281 1.10 1.81 -4.82
N LEU A 282 -0.22 1.78 -4.64
CA LEU A 282 -0.85 1.18 -3.47
C LEU A 282 -0.64 -0.33 -3.51
N THR A 283 -0.25 -0.91 -2.39
CA THR A 283 0.03 -2.35 -2.25
C THR A 283 -0.45 -2.87 -0.90
N GLU A 284 -0.33 -4.18 -0.71
CA GLU A 284 -0.79 -4.87 0.50
C GLU A 284 -2.25 -4.55 0.81
N THR A 285 -3.10 -4.86 -0.16
CA THR A 285 -4.54 -4.63 -0.05
C THR A 285 -5.19 -5.77 0.73
N HIS A 286 -5.95 -5.39 1.76
CA HIS A 286 -6.61 -6.34 2.67
C HIS A 286 -8.08 -6.00 2.83
N THR A 287 -8.87 -7.02 3.15
CA THR A 287 -10.30 -6.87 3.48
C THR A 287 -10.71 -7.85 4.57
N ILE A 288 -11.83 -7.54 5.24
CA ILE A 288 -12.49 -8.46 6.18
C ILE A 288 -13.37 -9.41 5.36
N VAL A 289 -13.20 -10.71 5.56
CA VAL A 289 -13.94 -11.74 4.81
C VAL A 289 -15.39 -11.78 5.28
N LYS A 290 -16.31 -12.00 4.35
CA LYS A 290 -17.75 -12.17 4.66
C LYS A 290 -17.95 -13.33 5.63
N GLY A 291 -18.68 -13.07 6.70
CA GLY A 291 -18.91 -14.04 7.76
C GLY A 291 -17.72 -14.24 8.69
N ALA A 292 -16.75 -13.32 8.71
CA ALA A 292 -15.65 -13.32 9.68
C ALA A 292 -16.18 -13.46 11.10
N ARG A 293 -15.58 -14.35 11.87
CA ARG A 293 -16.00 -14.61 13.27
C ARG A 293 -15.55 -13.52 14.23
N ARG A 294 -14.53 -12.71 13.82
CA ARG A 294 -13.87 -11.72 14.66
C ARG A 294 -13.74 -10.37 13.95
N PRO A 295 -14.87 -9.81 13.43
CA PRO A 295 -14.83 -8.62 12.59
C PRO A 295 -14.38 -7.37 13.36
N ASN A 296 -14.66 -7.28 14.68
CA ASN A 296 -14.22 -6.15 15.49
C ASN A 296 -12.72 -6.20 15.75
N THR A 297 -12.18 -7.38 16.02
CA THR A 297 -10.73 -7.58 16.14
C THR A 297 -10.03 -7.32 14.82
N ALA A 298 -10.64 -7.70 13.69
CA ALA A 298 -10.13 -7.43 12.35
C ALA A 298 -10.05 -5.91 12.09
N MET A 299 -11.07 -5.14 12.45
CA MET A 299 -11.05 -3.67 12.34
C MET A 299 -9.90 -3.06 13.17
N LEU A 300 -9.71 -3.51 14.42
CA LEU A 300 -8.62 -3.02 15.27
C LEU A 300 -7.23 -3.37 14.72
N PHE A 301 -7.09 -4.53 14.07
CA PHE A 301 -5.82 -4.90 13.44
C PHE A 301 -5.51 -4.05 12.21
N LEU A 302 -6.49 -3.82 11.34
CA LEU A 302 -6.32 -2.93 10.18
C LEU A 302 -5.98 -1.51 10.62
N GLU A 303 -6.67 -0.99 11.66
CA GLU A 303 -6.34 0.29 12.28
C GLU A 303 -4.90 0.31 12.85
N TYR A 304 -4.51 -0.77 13.55
CA TYR A 304 -3.17 -0.88 14.10
C TYR A 304 -2.08 -0.83 13.04
N VAL A 305 -2.23 -1.60 11.95
CA VAL A 305 -1.25 -1.58 10.85
C VAL A 305 -1.21 -0.22 10.16
N ALA A 306 -2.35 0.46 10.01
CA ALA A 306 -2.43 1.81 9.43
C ALA A 306 -1.88 2.91 10.35
N SER A 307 -1.72 2.65 11.66
CA SER A 307 -1.21 3.62 12.63
C SER A 307 0.29 3.90 12.44
N ALA A 308 0.77 5.02 13.01
CA ALA A 308 2.20 5.35 13.01
C ALA A 308 3.07 4.24 13.61
N GLU A 309 2.58 3.52 14.64
CA GLU A 309 3.27 2.38 15.26
C GLU A 309 3.41 1.20 14.28
N GLY A 310 2.31 0.78 13.65
CA GLY A 310 2.31 -0.30 12.66
C GLY A 310 3.14 0.03 11.42
N GLN A 311 3.02 1.26 10.92
CA GLN A 311 3.80 1.74 9.79
C GLN A 311 5.30 1.80 10.09
N LYS A 312 5.67 2.16 11.34
CA LYS A 312 7.07 2.14 11.78
C LYS A 312 7.62 0.72 11.82
N ILE A 313 6.84 -0.25 12.32
CA ILE A 313 7.25 -1.67 12.32
C ILE A 313 7.50 -2.15 10.89
N MET A 314 6.58 -1.87 9.97
CA MET A 314 6.76 -2.23 8.55
C MET A 314 8.01 -1.61 7.95
N TRP A 315 8.28 -0.35 8.29
CA TRP A 315 9.49 0.35 7.87
C TRP A 315 10.78 -0.29 8.41
N ASP A 316 10.82 -0.59 9.72
CA ASP A 316 12.02 -1.10 10.39
C ASP A 316 12.39 -2.50 9.88
N VAL A 317 11.39 -3.33 9.55
CA VAL A 317 11.60 -4.71 9.07
C VAL A 317 11.83 -4.77 7.56
N GLU A 318 11.05 -4.04 6.79
CA GLU A 318 11.15 -3.98 5.35
C GLU A 318 11.22 -2.52 4.88
N PRO A 319 12.45 -1.96 4.77
CA PRO A 319 12.64 -0.55 4.47
C PRO A 319 11.84 -0.08 3.26
N PHE A 320 11.18 1.08 3.39
CA PHE A 320 10.41 1.74 2.33
C PHE A 320 9.15 1.01 1.83
N LYS A 321 8.55 0.15 2.66
CA LYS A 321 7.26 -0.48 2.36
C LYS A 321 6.08 0.10 3.16
N SER A 322 6.26 1.26 3.79
CA SER A 322 5.18 2.00 4.47
C SER A 322 4.26 2.71 3.48
N SER A 323 3.05 3.07 3.93
CA SER A 323 2.08 3.76 3.07
C SER A 323 2.48 5.21 2.81
N ILE A 324 2.33 5.67 1.56
CA ILE A 324 2.47 7.09 1.19
C ILE A 324 1.44 8.00 1.89
N TYR A 325 0.32 7.43 2.33
CA TYR A 325 -0.75 8.15 3.02
C TYR A 325 -0.59 8.19 4.53
N SER A 326 0.44 7.54 5.09
CA SER A 326 0.73 7.60 6.52
C SER A 326 1.64 8.79 6.81
N PRO A 327 1.18 9.81 7.55
CA PRO A 327 2.00 10.97 7.87
C PRO A 327 3.31 10.59 8.58
N GLY A 328 4.43 11.14 8.13
CA GLY A 328 5.76 10.84 8.66
C GLY A 328 6.30 9.47 8.28
N SER A 329 5.64 8.74 7.39
CA SER A 329 6.18 7.49 6.86
C SER A 329 7.39 7.77 5.97
N LYS A 330 8.29 6.80 5.87
CA LYS A 330 9.47 6.97 5.02
C LYS A 330 9.13 7.00 3.53
N THR A 331 8.06 6.35 3.12
CA THR A 331 7.57 6.48 1.75
C THR A 331 7.09 7.89 1.47
N GLU A 332 6.40 8.51 2.42
CA GLU A 332 5.99 9.93 2.32
C GLU A 332 7.22 10.87 2.33
N GLU A 333 8.21 10.63 3.21
CA GLU A 333 9.46 11.39 3.23
C GLU A 333 10.22 11.29 1.88
N LEU A 334 10.31 10.08 1.31
CA LEU A 334 10.98 9.85 0.03
C LEU A 334 10.28 10.54 -1.14
N ALA A 335 8.95 10.64 -1.07
CA ALA A 335 8.12 11.31 -2.08
C ALA A 335 8.13 12.84 -1.96
N ARG A 336 8.53 13.37 -0.79
CA ARG A 336 8.44 14.80 -0.49
C ARG A 336 9.29 15.65 -1.44
N GLY A 337 8.66 16.65 -2.06
CA GLY A 337 9.31 17.56 -3.01
C GLY A 337 9.58 16.96 -4.39
N LYS A 338 9.15 15.73 -4.67
CA LYS A 338 9.31 15.08 -5.97
C LYS A 338 8.01 15.08 -6.77
N LYS A 339 8.13 15.08 -8.09
CA LYS A 339 7.01 14.79 -8.98
C LYS A 339 6.67 13.31 -8.87
N ILE A 340 5.50 12.98 -8.32
CA ILE A 340 5.05 11.62 -8.10
C ILE A 340 4.07 11.19 -9.20
N SER A 341 4.24 9.97 -9.69
CA SER A 341 3.26 9.25 -10.50
C SER A 341 2.53 8.28 -9.57
N LEU A 342 1.42 8.75 -8.98
CA LEU A 342 0.69 8.01 -7.96
C LEU A 342 -0.39 7.12 -8.58
N GLY A 343 -0.17 5.83 -8.56
CA GLY A 343 -1.18 4.81 -8.83
C GLY A 343 -2.13 4.69 -7.64
N ASP A 344 -3.05 5.63 -7.53
CA ASP A 344 -4.13 5.62 -6.54
C ASP A 344 -5.21 4.58 -6.85
N TRP A 345 -6.34 4.62 -6.12
CA TRP A 345 -7.41 3.66 -6.30
C TRP A 345 -8.02 3.69 -7.69
N GLU A 346 -8.17 4.85 -8.32
CA GLU A 346 -8.69 4.97 -9.69
C GLU A 346 -7.77 4.27 -10.70
N HIS A 347 -6.46 4.47 -10.57
CA HIS A 347 -5.46 3.84 -11.42
C HIS A 347 -5.31 2.35 -11.14
N ALA A 348 -5.41 1.93 -9.87
CA ALA A 348 -5.40 0.53 -9.48
C ALA A 348 -6.54 -0.25 -10.15
N MET A 349 -7.72 0.36 -10.29
CA MET A 349 -8.87 -0.22 -11.00
C MET A 349 -8.64 -0.39 -12.50
N LYS A 350 -7.88 0.49 -13.11
CA LYS A 350 -7.54 0.46 -14.54
C LYS A 350 -6.31 -0.40 -14.85
N GLN A 351 -5.64 -0.93 -13.81
CA GLN A 351 -4.41 -1.71 -13.94
C GLN A 351 -4.52 -2.88 -14.95
N PRO A 352 -5.59 -3.69 -14.99
CA PRO A 352 -5.71 -4.77 -15.97
C PRO A 352 -5.63 -4.26 -17.42
N VAL A 353 -6.27 -3.13 -17.72
CA VAL A 353 -6.23 -2.48 -19.03
C VAL A 353 -4.83 -1.98 -19.37
N TYR A 354 -4.14 -1.38 -18.40
CA TYR A 354 -2.75 -0.95 -18.60
C TYR A 354 -1.83 -2.13 -18.86
N MET A 355 -1.96 -3.20 -18.10
CA MET A 355 -1.15 -4.41 -18.27
C MET A 355 -1.34 -5.03 -19.64
N GLU A 356 -2.58 -5.17 -20.13
CA GLU A 356 -2.87 -5.68 -21.46
C GLU A 356 -2.20 -4.85 -22.57
N LYS A 357 -2.43 -3.53 -22.55
CA LYS A 357 -1.90 -2.62 -23.57
C LYS A 357 -0.37 -2.54 -23.57
N LEU A 358 0.23 -2.49 -22.39
CA LEU A 358 1.68 -2.37 -22.26
C LEU A 358 2.41 -3.70 -22.55
N THR A 359 1.78 -4.85 -22.26
CA THR A 359 2.29 -6.17 -22.71
C THR A 359 2.31 -6.24 -24.24
N ALA A 360 1.25 -5.78 -24.90
CA ALA A 360 1.21 -5.68 -26.35
C ALA A 360 2.26 -4.69 -26.90
N ALA A 361 2.47 -3.55 -26.22
CA ALA A 361 3.47 -2.56 -26.60
C ALA A 361 4.92 -3.09 -26.46
N PHE A 362 5.17 -4.02 -25.53
CA PHE A 362 6.45 -4.75 -25.44
C PHE A 362 6.66 -5.76 -26.58
N GLY A 363 5.62 -6.04 -27.37
CA GLY A 363 5.67 -7.01 -28.48
C GLY A 363 5.39 -8.45 -28.06
N PHE A 364 4.88 -8.69 -26.85
CA PHE A 364 4.43 -10.01 -26.43
C PHE A 364 3.01 -10.28 -26.92
N PRO A 365 2.72 -11.54 -27.37
CA PRO A 365 1.38 -11.91 -27.78
C PRO A 365 0.40 -11.78 -26.61
N ARG A 366 -0.86 -11.44 -26.93
CA ARG A 366 -1.94 -11.49 -25.94
C ARG A 366 -2.15 -12.94 -25.50
N GLU A 367 -2.36 -13.18 -24.22
CA GLU A 367 -2.89 -14.47 -23.77
C GLU A 367 -4.28 -14.63 -24.39
N GLU A 368 -4.45 -15.63 -25.28
CA GLU A 368 -5.77 -16.03 -25.71
C GLU A 368 -6.51 -16.58 -24.49
N LYS A 369 -7.57 -15.89 -24.07
CA LYS A 369 -8.49 -16.42 -23.05
C LYS A 369 -9.15 -17.66 -23.64
N LYS A 370 -8.70 -18.82 -23.17
CA LYS A 370 -9.37 -20.10 -23.42
C LYS A 370 -10.60 -20.23 -22.52
#